data_578945f2914ccb186d00fa7b6930c2d0
#
_entry.id   578945f2914ccb186d00fa7b6930c2d0
#
_cell.length_a   1.000
_cell.length_b   1.000
_cell.length_c   1.000
_cell.angle_alpha   90.00
_cell.angle_beta   90.00
_cell.angle_gamma   90.00
#
_symmetry.space_group_name_H-M   'P 1'
#
loop_
_entity.id
_entity.type
_entity.pdbx_description
1 polymer ?
#
loop_
_entity_poly.entity_id
_entity_poly.type
_entity_poly.pdbx_seq_one_letter_code
_entity_poly.pdbx_strand_id
1 'polypeptide(L)'
;MANSDRAEGLRVSQAEIAKMIAAAEIIRDCRRDLAARNSNLVDEVTRCATICAWLHYPDGEVFDATSHAQYFFHAHAPDSRPPTERGHFHTFLRAEGMPGGVVPLLLPELAVANVATPPPQAAPLKRGERDEVSHLIAIAIDVHGEPIRLFTTNRWVTGETWYRAEDVTRMLDRFVIAEAEPSAVVNRWIGAMIQLFRPQVAALLLARDETVMAWRRRRRTHVFEDPRLEITSSLDIQLDTQLALVDGARDRPDEGAFRRVPALPPMGEGWEEGHAG
;
A
#
# COMPACT_ATOMS: atom_id res chain seq x y z
N MET A 1 -27.67 6.85 6.57
CA MET A 1 -27.36 5.72 7.46
C MET A 1 -25.93 5.19 7.35
N ALA A 2 -25.02 5.81 6.60
CA ALA A 2 -23.62 5.33 6.39
C ALA A 2 -22.59 5.89 7.38
N ASN A 3 -22.98 6.71 8.36
CA ASN A 3 -22.02 7.43 9.23
C ASN A 3 -21.86 6.85 10.65
N SER A 4 -22.65 5.85 11.05
CA SER A 4 -22.55 5.27 12.39
C SER A 4 -21.54 4.12 12.48
N ASP A 5 -21.25 3.41 11.38
CA ASP A 5 -20.34 2.27 11.39
C ASP A 5 -18.85 2.65 11.46
N ARG A 6 -18.50 3.91 11.14
CA ARG A 6 -17.10 4.37 11.20
C ARG A 6 -16.55 4.52 12.62
N ALA A 7 -17.41 4.69 13.62
CA ALA A 7 -17.00 4.79 15.03
C ALA A 7 -16.87 3.42 15.73
N GLU A 8 -17.40 2.35 15.15
CA GLU A 8 -17.53 1.05 15.82
C GLU A 8 -16.35 0.07 15.62
N GLY A 9 -15.30 0.45 14.86
CA GLY A 9 -14.17 -0.44 14.55
C GLY A 9 -14.46 -1.41 13.41
N LEU A 10 -13.41 -1.87 12.75
CA LEU A 10 -13.48 -2.82 11.62
C LEU A 10 -13.74 -4.23 12.15
N ARG A 11 -14.69 -4.94 11.55
CA ARG A 11 -14.99 -6.34 11.88
C ARG A 11 -14.01 -7.26 11.17
N VAL A 12 -13.36 -8.13 11.93
CA VAL A 12 -12.31 -9.04 11.44
C VAL A 12 -12.72 -10.47 11.78
N SER A 13 -12.68 -11.36 10.79
CA SER A 13 -12.96 -12.79 10.97
C SER A 13 -11.83 -13.52 11.69
N GLN A 14 -12.12 -14.68 12.30
CA GLN A 14 -11.10 -15.51 12.93
C GLN A 14 -9.99 -15.95 11.96
N ALA A 15 -10.33 -16.21 10.69
CA ALA A 15 -9.34 -16.56 9.67
C ALA A 15 -8.39 -15.39 9.36
N GLU A 16 -8.89 -14.16 9.33
CA GLU A 16 -8.06 -12.96 9.16
C GLU A 16 -7.18 -12.71 10.39
N ILE A 17 -7.74 -12.89 11.60
CA ILE A 17 -6.95 -12.79 12.85
C ILE A 17 -5.79 -13.78 12.83
N ALA A 18 -6.01 -15.03 12.42
CA ALA A 18 -4.94 -16.02 12.32
C ALA A 18 -3.83 -15.59 11.36
N LYS A 19 -4.18 -14.98 10.20
CA LYS A 19 -3.20 -14.41 9.27
C LYS A 19 -2.45 -13.24 9.89
N MET A 20 -3.14 -12.35 10.61
CA MET A 20 -2.52 -11.22 11.29
C MET A 20 -1.54 -11.68 12.39
N ILE A 21 -1.87 -12.74 13.14
CA ILE A 21 -0.99 -13.34 14.16
C ILE A 21 0.29 -13.86 13.48
N ALA A 22 0.16 -14.64 12.39
CA ALA A 22 1.31 -15.15 11.66
C ALA A 22 2.17 -14.02 11.10
N ALA A 23 1.55 -12.98 10.56
CA ALA A 23 2.24 -11.79 10.08
C ALA A 23 2.98 -11.02 11.19
N ALA A 24 2.39 -10.91 12.38
CA ALA A 24 3.03 -10.29 13.54
C ALA A 24 4.31 -11.03 13.96
N GLU A 25 4.32 -12.35 13.89
CA GLU A 25 5.52 -13.16 14.18
C GLU A 25 6.62 -12.88 13.15
N ILE A 26 6.28 -12.83 11.85
CA ILE A 26 7.23 -12.48 10.79
C ILE A 26 7.81 -11.08 11.00
N ILE A 27 6.99 -10.09 11.35
CA ILE A 27 7.45 -8.72 11.63
C ILE A 27 8.46 -8.70 12.79
N ARG A 28 8.19 -9.43 13.88
CA ARG A 28 9.10 -9.52 15.03
C ARG A 28 10.42 -10.19 14.63
N ASP A 29 10.36 -11.23 13.82
CA ASP A 29 11.55 -11.90 13.30
C ASP A 29 12.38 -10.94 12.45
N CYS A 30 11.75 -10.21 11.53
CA CYS A 30 12.41 -9.21 10.70
C CYS A 30 13.07 -8.11 11.57
N ARG A 31 12.39 -7.60 12.59
CA ARG A 31 12.97 -6.62 13.53
C ARG A 31 14.21 -7.16 14.25
N ARG A 32 14.16 -8.43 14.71
CA ARG A 32 15.33 -9.07 15.34
C ARG A 32 16.50 -9.24 14.37
N ASP A 33 16.20 -9.67 13.14
CA ASP A 33 17.21 -9.84 12.09
C ASP A 33 17.88 -8.52 11.72
N LEU A 34 17.12 -7.43 11.59
CA LEU A 34 17.64 -6.08 11.32
C LEU A 34 18.49 -5.57 12.49
N ALA A 35 18.00 -5.69 13.71
CA ALA A 35 18.72 -5.28 14.91
C ALA A 35 20.05 -6.04 15.08
N ALA A 36 20.08 -7.35 14.81
CA ALA A 36 21.29 -8.17 14.88
C ALA A 36 22.36 -7.73 13.87
N ARG A 37 21.96 -7.10 12.76
CA ARG A 37 22.86 -6.56 11.71
C ARG A 37 23.15 -5.07 11.89
N ASN A 38 22.58 -4.43 12.90
CA ASN A 38 22.60 -2.97 13.06
C ASN A 38 22.18 -2.24 11.78
N SER A 39 21.09 -2.72 11.17
CA SER A 39 20.51 -2.26 9.91
C SER A 39 19.05 -1.88 10.09
N ASN A 40 18.45 -1.25 9.11
CA ASN A 40 17.02 -0.93 9.03
C ASN A 40 16.48 -1.20 7.61
N LEU A 41 15.17 -1.09 7.45
CA LEU A 41 14.50 -1.40 6.17
C LEU A 41 15.02 -0.55 5.00
N VAL A 42 15.33 0.73 5.26
CA VAL A 42 15.80 1.67 4.24
C VAL A 42 17.22 1.32 3.81
N ASP A 43 18.10 1.04 4.77
CA ASP A 43 19.49 0.63 4.48
C ASP A 43 19.52 -0.67 3.66
N GLU A 44 18.67 -1.63 4.02
CA GLU A 44 18.57 -2.91 3.31
C GLU A 44 18.06 -2.74 1.87
N VAL A 45 16.98 -1.97 1.64
CA VAL A 45 16.41 -1.83 0.29
C VAL A 45 17.28 -0.95 -0.61
N THR A 46 17.96 0.05 -0.04
CA THR A 46 18.88 0.94 -0.78
C THR A 46 20.30 0.39 -0.88
N ARG A 47 20.61 -0.70 -0.15
CA ARG A 47 21.98 -1.21 0.01
C ARG A 47 22.95 -0.14 0.51
N CYS A 48 22.49 0.67 1.46
CA CYS A 48 23.20 1.82 2.02
C CYS A 48 23.61 2.89 0.99
N ALA A 49 22.96 2.90 -0.19
CA ALA A 49 23.18 3.95 -1.18
C ALA A 49 22.59 5.28 -0.71
N THR A 50 23.19 6.39 -1.17
CA THR A 50 22.59 7.70 -0.98
C THR A 50 21.26 7.79 -1.70
N ILE A 51 20.19 8.13 -0.96
CA ILE A 51 18.85 8.26 -1.55
C ILE A 51 18.78 9.57 -2.34
N CYS A 52 18.56 9.42 -3.64
CA CYS A 52 18.21 10.51 -4.54
C CYS A 52 16.69 10.59 -4.68
N ALA A 53 16.14 11.80 -4.58
CA ALA A 53 14.70 11.99 -4.75
C ALA A 53 14.21 11.46 -6.11
N TRP A 54 13.04 10.84 -6.11
CA TRP A 54 12.36 10.29 -7.29
C TRP A 54 12.99 9.03 -7.93
N LEU A 55 14.16 8.59 -7.46
CA LEU A 55 14.70 7.31 -7.92
C LEU A 55 14.07 6.14 -7.16
N HIS A 56 13.85 5.04 -7.87
CA HIS A 56 13.34 3.80 -7.30
C HIS A 56 14.50 2.93 -6.77
N TYR A 57 14.27 2.31 -5.63
CA TYR A 57 15.20 1.39 -4.99
C TYR A 57 14.53 0.03 -4.73
N PRO A 58 15.21 -1.09 -5.05
CA PRO A 58 16.47 -1.12 -5.80
C PRO A 58 16.29 -0.65 -7.25
N ASP A 59 17.40 -0.36 -7.94
CA ASP A 59 17.36 -0.11 -9.39
C ASP A 59 16.73 -1.31 -10.10
N GLY A 60 15.76 -1.03 -10.97
CA GLY A 60 14.95 -2.05 -11.66
C GLY A 60 13.81 -2.64 -10.83
N GLU A 61 13.59 -2.13 -9.59
CA GLU A 61 12.51 -2.57 -8.69
C GLU A 61 12.63 -4.06 -8.25
N VAL A 62 11.76 -4.52 -7.36
CA VAL A 62 11.67 -5.94 -6.99
C VAL A 62 10.45 -6.54 -7.64
N PHE A 63 10.63 -7.61 -8.39
CA PHE A 63 9.57 -8.36 -9.04
C PHE A 63 9.74 -9.86 -8.79
N ASP A 64 8.71 -10.48 -8.24
CA ASP A 64 8.65 -11.93 -8.04
C ASP A 64 7.95 -12.59 -9.23
N ALA A 65 8.69 -13.39 -9.99
CA ALA A 65 8.19 -14.03 -11.21
C ALA A 65 7.16 -15.15 -10.96
N THR A 66 7.00 -15.61 -9.73
CA THR A 66 6.05 -16.66 -9.36
C THR A 66 4.71 -16.08 -8.92
N SER A 67 4.73 -15.11 -8.03
CA SER A 67 3.53 -14.46 -7.51
C SER A 67 3.08 -13.29 -8.37
N HIS A 68 3.97 -12.74 -9.21
CA HIS A 68 3.83 -11.50 -9.96
C HIS A 68 3.61 -10.27 -9.08
N ALA A 69 4.02 -10.34 -7.82
CA ALA A 69 4.07 -9.21 -6.91
C ALA A 69 5.30 -8.34 -7.23
N GLN A 70 5.17 -7.04 -7.01
CA GLN A 70 6.22 -6.07 -7.29
C GLN A 70 6.22 -4.98 -6.23
N TYR A 71 7.39 -4.45 -5.90
CA TYR A 71 7.50 -3.24 -5.10
C TYR A 71 8.75 -2.44 -5.45
N PHE A 72 8.74 -1.17 -5.06
CA PHE A 72 9.91 -0.32 -4.97
C PHE A 72 9.80 0.60 -3.76
N PHE A 73 10.95 1.13 -3.33
CA PHE A 73 11.04 2.22 -2.37
C PHE A 73 11.52 3.47 -3.09
N HIS A 74 10.96 4.63 -2.75
CA HIS A 74 11.48 5.92 -3.19
C HIS A 74 11.27 7.00 -2.13
N ALA A 75 11.90 8.16 -2.33
CA ALA A 75 11.73 9.32 -1.50
C ALA A 75 11.46 10.56 -2.36
N HIS A 76 10.63 11.46 -1.85
CA HIS A 76 10.45 12.79 -2.42
C HIS A 76 11.55 13.75 -1.95
N ALA A 77 11.68 14.91 -2.58
CA ALA A 77 12.54 15.96 -2.10
C ALA A 77 12.15 16.40 -0.67
N PRO A 78 13.11 16.82 0.18
CA PRO A 78 12.82 17.12 1.58
C PRO A 78 11.74 18.18 1.82
N ASP A 79 11.57 19.12 0.90
CA ASP A 79 10.58 20.20 0.91
C ASP A 79 9.20 19.78 0.38
N SER A 80 9.10 18.62 -0.23
CA SER A 80 7.86 18.05 -0.80
C SER A 80 7.34 16.81 -0.07
N ARG A 81 7.81 16.55 1.16
CA ARG A 81 7.37 15.42 2.01
C ARG A 81 7.24 15.85 3.46
N PRO A 82 6.45 15.12 4.29
CA PRO A 82 6.45 15.32 5.74
C PRO A 82 7.87 15.21 6.33
N PRO A 83 8.28 16.08 7.26
CA PRO A 83 9.63 16.06 7.84
C PRO A 83 10.01 14.72 8.51
N THR A 84 9.02 14.00 9.00
CA THR A 84 9.19 12.69 9.65
C THR A 84 9.35 11.55 8.66
N GLU A 85 8.93 11.72 7.42
CA GLU A 85 9.00 10.67 6.40
C GLU A 85 10.37 10.63 5.73
N ARG A 86 10.99 9.45 5.71
CA ARG A 86 12.23 9.19 4.96
C ARG A 86 11.95 8.87 3.49
N GLY A 87 10.87 8.15 3.24
CA GLY A 87 10.40 7.69 1.95
C GLY A 87 9.31 6.65 2.15
N HIS A 88 8.89 6.01 1.08
CA HIS A 88 7.83 5.00 1.15
C HIS A 88 8.00 3.88 0.13
N PHE A 89 7.45 2.71 0.46
CA PHE A 89 7.29 1.60 -0.44
C PHE A 89 5.98 1.73 -1.19
N HIS A 90 5.99 1.47 -2.49
CA HIS A 90 4.80 1.18 -3.27
C HIS A 90 4.74 -0.31 -3.58
N THR A 91 3.58 -0.92 -3.41
CA THR A 91 3.36 -2.35 -3.61
C THR A 91 2.34 -2.60 -4.71
N PHE A 92 2.61 -3.56 -5.56
CA PHE A 92 1.80 -3.83 -6.75
C PHE A 92 1.59 -5.33 -6.97
N LEU A 93 0.55 -5.65 -7.74
CA LEU A 93 0.34 -6.97 -8.30
C LEU A 93 0.09 -6.86 -9.80
N ARG A 94 0.82 -7.63 -10.61
CA ARG A 94 0.64 -7.68 -12.07
C ARG A 94 -0.49 -8.64 -12.43
N ALA A 95 -1.02 -8.50 -13.64
CA ALA A 95 -2.20 -9.21 -14.13
C ALA A 95 -2.14 -10.72 -13.92
N GLU A 96 -0.98 -11.33 -14.15
CA GLU A 96 -0.77 -12.78 -14.03
C GLU A 96 -0.90 -13.28 -12.57
N GLY A 97 -0.62 -12.42 -11.57
CA GLY A 97 -0.77 -12.73 -10.14
C GLY A 97 -2.19 -12.51 -9.61
N MET A 98 -3.03 -11.79 -10.35
CA MET A 98 -4.36 -11.40 -9.88
C MET A 98 -5.30 -12.61 -9.74
N PRO A 99 -6.22 -12.59 -8.78
CA PRO A 99 -7.24 -13.64 -8.66
C PRO A 99 -8.18 -13.61 -9.86
N GLY A 100 -8.69 -14.78 -10.25
CA GLY A 100 -9.65 -14.87 -11.35
C GLY A 100 -10.91 -14.03 -11.10
N GLY A 101 -11.45 -13.44 -12.17
CA GLY A 101 -12.67 -12.68 -12.16
C GLY A 101 -12.55 -11.22 -11.70
N VAL A 102 -11.35 -10.69 -11.48
CA VAL A 102 -11.14 -9.25 -11.32
C VAL A 102 -11.24 -8.56 -12.67
N VAL A 103 -11.86 -7.37 -12.69
CA VAL A 103 -12.11 -6.63 -13.93
C VAL A 103 -11.72 -5.17 -13.74
N PRO A 104 -10.90 -4.61 -14.67
CA PRO A 104 -10.55 -3.19 -14.64
C PRO A 104 -11.79 -2.30 -14.61
N LEU A 105 -11.75 -1.26 -13.79
CA LEU A 105 -12.79 -0.23 -13.77
C LEU A 105 -12.55 0.74 -14.91
N LEU A 106 -13.29 0.59 -15.99
CA LEU A 106 -13.29 1.52 -17.11
C LEU A 106 -14.29 2.64 -16.83
N LEU A 107 -13.80 3.85 -16.58
CA LEU A 107 -14.63 5.05 -16.63
C LEU A 107 -14.77 5.52 -18.08
N PRO A 108 -15.90 6.12 -18.48
CA PRO A 108 -16.09 6.60 -19.85
C PRO A 108 -14.97 7.52 -20.34
N GLU A 109 -14.39 8.30 -19.46
CA GLU A 109 -13.27 9.19 -19.73
C GLU A 109 -11.96 8.44 -20.10
N LEU A 110 -11.82 7.19 -19.60
CA LEU A 110 -10.65 6.34 -19.90
C LEU A 110 -10.75 5.67 -21.28
N ALA A 111 -11.95 5.48 -21.79
CA ALA A 111 -12.14 4.89 -23.12
C ALA A 111 -11.58 5.77 -24.26
N VAL A 112 -11.40 7.06 -23.99
CA VAL A 112 -10.82 8.04 -24.94
C VAL A 112 -9.31 8.19 -24.75
N ALA A 113 -8.78 7.82 -23.59
CA ALA A 113 -7.39 8.07 -23.18
C ALA A 113 -6.45 6.86 -23.34
N ASN A 114 -6.80 5.87 -24.17
CA ASN A 114 -5.91 4.73 -24.47
C ASN A 114 -4.61 5.09 -25.21
N VAL A 115 -4.16 6.34 -25.07
CA VAL A 115 -2.86 6.85 -25.52
C VAL A 115 -2.19 7.58 -24.35
N ALA A 116 -2.25 7.04 -23.16
CA ALA A 116 -1.42 7.56 -22.08
C ALA A 116 -0.02 6.97 -22.25
N THR A 117 0.92 7.82 -22.57
CA THR A 117 2.34 7.56 -22.37
C THR A 117 2.52 7.16 -20.90
N PRO A 118 3.09 5.99 -20.57
CA PRO A 118 3.38 5.66 -19.19
C PRO A 118 4.23 6.77 -18.57
N PRO A 119 4.11 7.03 -17.26
CA PRO A 119 4.98 7.99 -16.59
C PRO A 119 6.43 7.63 -16.91
N PRO A 120 7.32 8.62 -17.08
CA PRO A 120 8.69 8.43 -17.60
C PRO A 120 9.58 7.51 -16.74
N GLN A 121 9.07 6.94 -15.68
CA GLN A 121 9.80 6.12 -14.70
C GLN A 121 9.27 4.67 -14.54
N ALA A 122 8.26 4.27 -15.32
CA ALA A 122 7.85 2.87 -15.30
C ALA A 122 8.95 2.00 -15.95
N ALA A 123 9.42 0.98 -15.25
CA ALA A 123 10.38 0.03 -15.81
C ALA A 123 9.81 -0.60 -17.09
N PRO A 124 10.63 -0.76 -18.16
CA PRO A 124 10.15 -1.33 -19.41
C PRO A 124 9.68 -2.77 -19.20
N LEU A 125 8.43 -3.05 -19.55
CA LEU A 125 7.84 -4.37 -19.49
C LEU A 125 8.54 -5.32 -20.45
N LYS A 126 8.67 -6.58 -20.02
CA LYS A 126 9.18 -7.62 -20.90
C LYS A 126 8.16 -7.91 -22.00
N ARG A 127 8.64 -8.12 -23.22
CA ARG A 127 7.82 -8.35 -24.42
C ARG A 127 6.90 -9.57 -24.20
N GLY A 128 5.58 -9.34 -24.12
CA GLY A 128 4.56 -10.40 -23.94
C GLY A 128 3.85 -10.38 -22.59
N GLU A 129 4.27 -9.54 -21.63
CA GLU A 129 3.56 -9.32 -20.37
C GLU A 129 2.38 -8.35 -20.61
N ARG A 130 1.27 -8.57 -19.90
CA ARG A 130 0.18 -7.59 -19.87
C ARG A 130 0.66 -6.37 -19.10
N ASP A 131 0.41 -5.19 -19.65
CA ASP A 131 0.75 -3.91 -19.01
C ASP A 131 -0.08 -3.60 -17.74
N GLU A 132 -1.02 -4.48 -17.42
CA GLU A 132 -1.93 -4.27 -16.30
C GLU A 132 -1.21 -4.54 -14.97
N VAL A 133 -1.16 -3.50 -14.15
CA VAL A 133 -0.61 -3.55 -12.79
C VAL A 133 -1.59 -2.84 -11.86
N SER A 134 -1.85 -3.39 -10.68
CA SER A 134 -2.66 -2.75 -9.65
C SER A 134 -1.79 -2.33 -8.47
N HIS A 135 -1.86 -1.07 -8.08
CA HIS A 135 -1.30 -0.59 -6.83
C HIS A 135 -2.14 -1.13 -5.65
N LEU A 136 -1.49 -1.70 -4.65
CA LEU A 136 -2.15 -2.28 -3.48
C LEU A 136 -2.21 -1.30 -2.33
N ILE A 137 -1.04 -0.85 -1.87
CA ILE A 137 -0.87 0.11 -0.78
C ILE A 137 0.53 0.70 -0.80
N ALA A 138 0.68 1.94 -0.35
CA ALA A 138 1.96 2.53 -0.03
C ALA A 138 2.19 2.51 1.49
N ILE A 139 3.46 2.30 1.90
CA ILE A 139 3.89 2.21 3.30
C ILE A 139 4.98 3.25 3.52
N ALA A 140 4.65 4.35 4.20
CA ALA A 140 5.61 5.38 4.55
C ALA A 140 6.49 4.96 5.72
N ILE A 141 7.79 5.28 5.61
CA ILE A 141 8.84 4.91 6.55
C ILE A 141 9.49 6.18 7.06
N ASP A 142 9.76 6.24 8.37
CA ASP A 142 10.44 7.36 9.00
C ASP A 142 11.98 7.28 8.85
N VAL A 143 12.66 8.25 9.46
CA VAL A 143 14.14 8.33 9.44
C VAL A 143 14.83 7.20 10.22
N HIS A 144 14.09 6.46 11.04
CA HIS A 144 14.60 5.34 11.83
C HIS A 144 14.31 3.98 11.15
N GLY A 145 13.58 3.98 10.03
CA GLY A 145 13.16 2.77 9.33
C GLY A 145 11.85 2.17 9.85
N GLU A 146 11.08 2.92 10.68
CA GLU A 146 9.80 2.45 11.20
C GLU A 146 8.64 2.89 10.31
N PRO A 147 7.61 2.04 10.12
CA PRO A 147 6.43 2.39 9.34
C PRO A 147 5.54 3.35 10.13
N ILE A 148 5.20 4.46 9.50
CA ILE A 148 4.44 5.56 10.13
C ILE A 148 3.07 5.82 9.50
N ARG A 149 2.86 5.40 8.25
CA ARG A 149 1.61 5.68 7.54
C ARG A 149 1.37 4.66 6.42
N LEU A 150 0.09 4.31 6.22
CA LEU A 150 -0.41 3.61 5.04
C LEU A 150 -1.22 4.58 4.19
N PHE A 151 -1.08 4.53 2.87
CA PHE A 151 -1.85 5.40 2.00
C PHE A 151 -2.06 4.81 0.60
N THR A 152 -3.08 5.29 -0.09
CA THR A 152 -3.36 4.98 -1.49
C THR A 152 -3.20 6.23 -2.34
N THR A 153 -2.84 6.05 -3.59
CA THR A 153 -2.61 7.14 -4.54
C THR A 153 -3.63 7.12 -5.66
N ASN A 154 -3.71 8.22 -6.38
CA ASN A 154 -4.46 8.27 -7.63
C ASN A 154 -3.66 7.62 -8.76
N ARG A 155 -4.34 7.19 -9.81
CA ARG A 155 -3.77 6.46 -10.94
C ARG A 155 -2.58 7.18 -11.60
N TRP A 156 -2.64 8.49 -11.78
CA TRP A 156 -1.55 9.25 -12.44
C TRP A 156 -0.20 9.14 -11.71
N VAL A 157 -0.21 8.86 -10.40
CA VAL A 157 1.01 8.71 -9.59
C VAL A 157 1.76 7.43 -9.97
N THR A 158 1.03 6.32 -10.13
CA THR A 158 1.60 4.98 -10.31
C THR A 158 1.44 4.43 -11.73
N GLY A 159 0.62 5.06 -12.57
CA GLY A 159 0.31 4.57 -13.90
C GLY A 159 -0.49 3.26 -13.91
N GLU A 160 -1.09 2.89 -12.79
CA GLU A 160 -1.78 1.61 -12.61
C GLU A 160 -3.03 1.45 -13.48
N THR A 161 -3.44 0.21 -13.70
CA THR A 161 -4.80 -0.14 -14.11
C THR A 161 -5.70 -0.10 -12.90
N TRP A 162 -6.78 0.68 -12.97
CA TRP A 162 -7.66 0.85 -11.81
C TRP A 162 -8.63 -0.32 -11.64
N TYR A 163 -8.63 -0.90 -10.45
CA TYR A 163 -9.57 -1.91 -10.02
C TYR A 163 -10.38 -1.40 -8.82
N ARG A 164 -11.60 -1.93 -8.64
CA ARG A 164 -12.43 -1.60 -7.47
C ARG A 164 -11.76 -2.07 -6.18
N ALA A 165 -12.06 -1.38 -5.09
CA ALA A 165 -11.53 -1.70 -3.76
C ALA A 165 -11.70 -3.18 -3.38
N GLU A 166 -12.85 -3.78 -3.70
CA GLU A 166 -13.16 -5.19 -3.44
C GLU A 166 -12.21 -6.13 -4.18
N ASP A 167 -11.91 -5.84 -5.45
CA ASP A 167 -11.00 -6.63 -6.26
C ASP A 167 -9.55 -6.48 -5.76
N VAL A 168 -9.10 -5.26 -5.46
CA VAL A 168 -7.75 -5.02 -4.90
C VAL A 168 -7.61 -5.69 -3.53
N THR A 169 -8.65 -5.68 -2.70
CA THR A 169 -8.65 -6.39 -1.40
C THR A 169 -8.42 -7.90 -1.56
N ARG A 170 -8.94 -8.51 -2.64
CA ARG A 170 -8.68 -9.92 -2.97
C ARG A 170 -7.24 -10.16 -3.46
N MET A 171 -6.61 -9.15 -4.05
CA MET A 171 -5.22 -9.19 -4.51
C MET A 171 -4.23 -9.20 -3.33
N LEU A 172 -4.57 -8.61 -2.17
CA LEU A 172 -3.70 -8.55 -0.99
C LEU A 172 -3.20 -9.94 -0.55
N ASP A 173 -4.02 -10.98 -0.70
CA ASP A 173 -3.66 -12.35 -0.35
C ASP A 173 -2.68 -13.00 -1.36
N ARG A 174 -2.43 -12.35 -2.49
CA ARG A 174 -1.52 -12.81 -3.54
C ARG A 174 -0.15 -12.16 -3.49
N PHE A 175 -0.01 -11.09 -2.69
CA PHE A 175 1.26 -10.39 -2.58
C PHE A 175 2.26 -11.22 -1.75
N VAL A 176 3.19 -11.84 -2.44
CA VAL A 176 4.29 -12.62 -1.87
C VAL A 176 5.56 -12.30 -2.65
N ILE A 177 6.65 -11.99 -1.97
CA ILE A 177 7.98 -11.84 -2.58
C ILE A 177 8.86 -12.94 -1.98
N ALA A 178 9.15 -13.96 -2.75
CA ALA A 178 10.00 -15.09 -2.35
C ALA A 178 11.48 -14.89 -2.73
N GLU A 179 11.77 -13.82 -3.49
CA GLU A 179 13.13 -13.47 -3.90
C GLU A 179 14.02 -13.15 -2.69
N ALA A 180 15.32 -13.45 -2.79
CA ALA A 180 16.30 -13.12 -1.76
C ALA A 180 16.81 -11.67 -1.88
N GLU A 181 16.80 -11.12 -3.09
CA GLU A 181 17.32 -9.79 -3.41
C GLU A 181 16.20 -8.72 -3.37
N PRO A 182 16.47 -7.47 -3.02
CA PRO A 182 17.73 -6.96 -2.50
C PRO A 182 18.00 -7.40 -1.06
N SER A 183 16.97 -7.76 -0.31
CA SER A 183 17.01 -8.23 1.08
C SER A 183 15.80 -9.12 1.38
N ALA A 184 16.06 -10.38 1.71
CA ALA A 184 15.02 -11.32 2.10
C ALA A 184 14.22 -10.86 3.34
N VAL A 185 14.82 -10.01 4.19
CA VAL A 185 14.15 -9.44 5.35
C VAL A 185 13.12 -8.40 4.92
N VAL A 186 13.48 -7.47 4.03
CA VAL A 186 12.55 -6.46 3.50
C VAL A 186 11.42 -7.13 2.74
N ASN A 187 11.72 -8.12 1.90
CA ASN A 187 10.75 -8.84 1.08
C ASN A 187 9.67 -9.53 1.96
N ARG A 188 10.10 -10.24 3.01
CA ARG A 188 9.18 -10.85 3.99
C ARG A 188 8.40 -9.81 4.78
N TRP A 189 9.07 -8.72 5.19
CA TRP A 189 8.48 -7.68 6.00
C TRP A 189 7.32 -6.97 5.26
N ILE A 190 7.49 -6.60 3.98
CA ILE A 190 6.43 -5.93 3.21
C ILE A 190 5.18 -6.82 3.12
N GLY A 191 5.34 -8.09 2.76
CA GLY A 191 4.23 -9.04 2.70
C GLY A 191 3.53 -9.19 4.05
N ALA A 192 4.30 -9.27 5.14
CA ALA A 192 3.75 -9.35 6.50
C ALA A 192 3.04 -8.06 6.91
N MET A 193 3.52 -6.87 6.54
CA MET A 193 2.84 -5.60 6.79
C MET A 193 1.46 -5.54 6.13
N ILE A 194 1.35 -5.97 4.87
CA ILE A 194 0.07 -6.03 4.15
C ILE A 194 -0.91 -6.94 4.89
N GLN A 195 -0.47 -8.10 5.39
CA GLN A 195 -1.33 -9.04 6.10
C GLN A 195 -1.66 -8.58 7.52
N LEU A 196 -0.70 -7.96 8.24
CA LEU A 196 -0.91 -7.45 9.60
C LEU A 196 -1.92 -6.31 9.63
N PHE A 197 -1.91 -5.44 8.62
CA PHE A 197 -2.81 -4.30 8.49
C PHE A 197 -3.93 -4.53 7.45
N ARG A 198 -4.19 -5.78 7.07
CA ARG A 198 -5.16 -6.11 6.01
C ARG A 198 -6.54 -5.46 6.18
N PRO A 199 -7.16 -5.42 7.38
CA PRO A 199 -8.45 -4.77 7.56
C PRO A 199 -8.39 -3.25 7.31
N GLN A 200 -7.31 -2.61 7.77
CA GLN A 200 -7.08 -1.17 7.56
C GLN A 200 -6.80 -0.88 6.08
N VAL A 201 -6.01 -1.71 5.40
CA VAL A 201 -5.77 -1.59 3.95
C VAL A 201 -7.07 -1.72 3.16
N ALA A 202 -7.93 -2.69 3.50
CA ALA A 202 -9.23 -2.85 2.86
C ALA A 202 -10.12 -1.60 3.06
N ALA A 203 -10.13 -1.03 4.25
CA ALA A 203 -10.86 0.20 4.54
C ALA A 203 -10.29 1.41 3.79
N LEU A 204 -8.95 1.51 3.65
CA LEU A 204 -8.31 2.55 2.84
C LEU A 204 -8.66 2.42 1.36
N LEU A 205 -8.72 1.22 0.81
CA LEU A 205 -9.14 0.99 -0.57
C LEU A 205 -10.58 1.43 -0.82
N LEU A 206 -11.50 1.17 0.11
CA LEU A 206 -12.88 1.67 0.03
C LEU A 206 -12.92 3.20 0.09
N ALA A 207 -12.19 3.82 1.02
CA ALA A 207 -12.09 5.27 1.12
C ALA A 207 -11.46 5.90 -0.13
N ARG A 208 -10.47 5.23 -0.76
CA ARG A 208 -9.89 5.59 -2.06
C ARG A 208 -10.98 5.72 -3.14
N ASP A 209 -11.79 4.69 -3.29
CA ASP A 209 -12.84 4.68 -4.32
C ASP A 209 -13.90 5.78 -4.04
N GLU A 210 -14.28 5.97 -2.76
CA GLU A 210 -15.20 7.05 -2.36
C GLU A 210 -14.61 8.43 -2.71
N THR A 211 -13.34 8.67 -2.39
CA THR A 211 -12.64 9.95 -2.67
C THR A 211 -12.58 10.24 -4.15
N VAL A 212 -12.16 9.26 -4.97
CA VAL A 212 -12.10 9.40 -6.42
C VAL A 212 -13.47 9.72 -7.01
N MET A 213 -14.52 9.02 -6.57
CA MET A 213 -15.88 9.27 -7.07
C MET A 213 -16.44 10.61 -6.59
N ALA A 214 -16.10 11.06 -5.37
CA ALA A 214 -16.48 12.38 -4.88
C ALA A 214 -15.78 13.50 -5.66
N TRP A 215 -14.47 13.34 -5.92
CA TRP A 215 -13.70 14.28 -6.71
C TRP A 215 -14.24 14.42 -8.14
N ARG A 216 -14.50 13.29 -8.81
CA ARG A 216 -15.11 13.24 -10.14
C ARG A 216 -16.43 14.02 -10.22
N ARG A 217 -17.30 13.85 -9.21
CA ARG A 217 -18.58 14.59 -9.16
C ARG A 217 -18.41 16.11 -9.03
N ARG A 218 -17.38 16.54 -8.26
CA ARG A 218 -17.13 17.96 -7.97
C ARG A 218 -16.44 18.69 -9.13
N ARG A 219 -15.46 18.06 -9.74
CA ARG A 219 -14.50 18.72 -10.64
C ARG A 219 -14.80 18.53 -12.14
N ARG A 220 -15.58 17.55 -12.54
CA ARG A 220 -15.88 17.22 -13.94
C ARG A 220 -14.63 17.07 -14.83
N THR A 221 -13.51 16.65 -14.25
CA THR A 221 -12.23 16.41 -14.91
C THR A 221 -12.00 14.91 -15.01
N HIS A 222 -11.00 14.54 -15.81
CA HIS A 222 -10.50 13.16 -15.86
C HIS A 222 -9.84 12.82 -14.52
N VAL A 223 -10.63 12.31 -13.58
CA VAL A 223 -10.23 12.17 -12.18
C VAL A 223 -8.94 11.39 -11.99
N PHE A 224 -8.68 10.36 -12.79
CA PHE A 224 -7.50 9.52 -12.68
C PHE A 224 -6.20 10.19 -13.15
N GLU A 225 -6.31 11.30 -13.89
CA GLU A 225 -5.19 12.07 -14.42
C GLU A 225 -5.13 13.49 -13.80
N ASP A 226 -5.90 13.74 -12.74
CA ASP A 226 -5.90 15.06 -12.08
C ASP A 226 -4.76 15.15 -11.05
N PRO A 227 -3.69 15.93 -11.29
CA PRO A 227 -2.54 16.01 -10.39
C PRO A 227 -2.86 16.67 -9.05
N ARG A 228 -4.01 17.32 -8.92
CA ARG A 228 -4.46 17.90 -7.64
C ARG A 228 -4.99 16.85 -6.67
N LEU A 229 -5.24 15.62 -7.13
CA LEU A 229 -5.60 14.49 -6.30
C LEU A 229 -4.47 13.47 -6.37
N GLU A 230 -3.51 13.56 -5.48
CA GLU A 230 -2.38 12.65 -5.38
C GLU A 230 -2.66 11.49 -4.43
N ILE A 231 -2.90 11.80 -3.15
CA ILE A 231 -3.25 10.82 -2.14
C ILE A 231 -4.78 10.71 -2.05
N THR A 232 -5.29 9.51 -2.16
CA THR A 232 -6.74 9.25 -2.19
C THR A 232 -7.29 8.75 -0.87
N SER A 233 -6.46 8.14 -0.03
CA SER A 233 -6.76 7.81 1.36
C SER A 233 -5.47 7.64 2.16
N SER A 234 -5.48 7.88 3.47
CA SER A 234 -4.32 7.64 4.32
C SER A 234 -4.71 7.33 5.76
N LEU A 235 -3.80 6.64 6.47
CA LEU A 235 -3.91 6.29 7.87
C LEU A 235 -2.53 6.32 8.52
N ASP A 236 -2.35 7.14 9.55
CA ASP A 236 -1.17 7.07 10.40
C ASP A 236 -1.23 5.81 11.26
N ILE A 237 -0.12 5.08 11.32
CA ILE A 237 -0.04 3.80 12.00
C ILE A 237 1.04 3.82 13.08
N GLN A 238 0.84 2.96 14.08
CA GLN A 238 1.83 2.63 15.10
C GLN A 238 1.96 1.11 15.16
N LEU A 239 3.10 0.60 14.68
CA LEU A 239 3.32 -0.83 14.53
C LEU A 239 3.19 -1.57 15.86
N ASP A 240 3.75 -1.04 16.95
CA ASP A 240 3.67 -1.68 18.26
C ASP A 240 2.25 -1.74 18.81
N THR A 241 1.42 -0.73 18.54
CA THR A 241 -0.01 -0.75 18.87
C THR A 241 -0.73 -1.87 18.12
N GLN A 242 -0.43 -2.05 16.83
CA GLN A 242 -1.02 -3.12 16.03
C GLN A 242 -0.57 -4.51 16.49
N LEU A 243 0.71 -4.66 16.84
CA LEU A 243 1.25 -5.91 17.39
C LEU A 243 0.58 -6.27 18.73
N ALA A 244 0.42 -5.29 19.64
CA ALA A 244 -0.25 -5.49 20.92
C ALA A 244 -1.75 -5.86 20.75
N LEU A 245 -2.43 -5.28 19.78
CA LEU A 245 -3.82 -5.63 19.44
C LEU A 245 -3.93 -7.10 19.02
N VAL A 246 -3.01 -7.57 18.18
CA VAL A 246 -2.98 -8.96 17.70
C VAL A 246 -2.64 -9.93 18.83
N ASP A 247 -1.75 -9.58 19.76
CA ASP A 247 -1.45 -10.37 20.96
C ASP A 247 -2.68 -10.52 21.84
N GLY A 248 -3.38 -9.42 22.11
CA GLY A 248 -4.64 -9.46 22.84
C GLY A 248 -5.72 -10.29 22.16
N ALA A 249 -5.68 -10.39 20.83
CA ALA A 249 -6.57 -11.26 20.08
C ALA A 249 -6.21 -12.75 20.20
N ARG A 250 -4.92 -13.07 20.27
CA ARG A 250 -4.40 -14.43 20.47
C ARG A 250 -4.80 -14.99 21.84
N ASP A 251 -4.74 -14.15 22.87
CA ASP A 251 -5.01 -14.55 24.25
C ASP A 251 -6.49 -14.81 24.56
N ARG A 252 -7.41 -14.40 23.67
CA ARG A 252 -8.87 -14.53 23.84
C ARG A 252 -9.54 -15.13 22.60
N PRO A 253 -9.28 -16.40 22.26
CA PRO A 253 -9.79 -17.02 21.03
C PRO A 253 -11.33 -17.14 20.97
N ASP A 254 -12.02 -17.13 22.11
CA ASP A 254 -13.45 -17.48 22.21
C ASP A 254 -14.43 -16.28 22.17
N GLU A 255 -13.97 -15.05 21.97
CA GLU A 255 -14.83 -13.86 21.93
C GLU A 255 -15.52 -13.66 20.56
N GLY A 256 -16.28 -14.67 20.10
CA GLY A 256 -17.16 -14.57 18.93
C GLY A 256 -16.47 -14.69 17.56
N ALA A 257 -17.28 -14.83 16.50
CA ALA A 257 -16.81 -15.03 15.12
C ALA A 257 -16.08 -13.80 14.50
N PHE A 258 -16.20 -12.63 15.14
CA PHE A 258 -15.62 -11.37 14.66
C PHE A 258 -15.07 -10.54 15.80
N ARG A 259 -13.93 -9.88 15.55
CA ARG A 259 -13.35 -8.87 16.44
C ARG A 259 -13.36 -7.49 15.79
N ARG A 260 -13.24 -6.46 16.63
CA ARG A 260 -13.14 -5.09 16.15
C ARG A 260 -11.69 -4.62 16.25
N VAL A 261 -11.15 -4.11 15.15
CA VAL A 261 -9.89 -3.36 15.12
C VAL A 261 -10.21 -1.87 14.96
N PRO A 262 -9.34 -0.96 15.40
CA PRO A 262 -9.58 0.48 15.26
C PRO A 262 -10.01 0.86 13.84
N ALA A 263 -11.08 1.64 13.74
CA ALA A 263 -11.54 2.21 12.47
C ALA A 263 -10.55 3.28 11.98
N LEU A 264 -10.64 3.60 10.69
CA LEU A 264 -9.95 4.77 10.17
C LEU A 264 -10.49 6.02 10.88
N PRO A 265 -9.63 6.97 11.31
CA PRO A 265 -10.10 8.28 11.73
C PRO A 265 -10.88 8.93 10.58
N PRO A 266 -11.84 9.83 10.87
CA PRO A 266 -12.49 10.57 9.82
C PRO A 266 -11.43 11.31 9.00
N MET A 267 -11.51 11.21 7.67
CA MET A 267 -10.64 11.98 6.77
C MET A 267 -10.78 13.45 7.14
N GLY A 268 -9.72 14.05 7.66
CA GLY A 268 -9.70 15.47 8.01
C GLY A 268 -10.00 16.31 6.77
N GLU A 269 -10.78 17.38 6.92
CA GLU A 269 -11.11 18.35 5.86
C GLU A 269 -9.87 19.12 5.34
N GLY A 270 -8.66 18.75 5.75
CA GLY A 270 -7.40 19.46 5.55
C GLY A 270 -6.61 19.13 4.27
N TRP A 271 -7.15 18.39 3.31
CA TRP A 271 -6.48 18.07 2.04
C TRP A 271 -6.84 19.00 0.88
N GLU A 272 -7.51 20.14 1.19
CA GLU A 272 -7.70 21.21 0.23
C GLU A 272 -6.49 22.15 0.28
N GLU A 273 -5.78 22.26 -0.85
CA GLU A 273 -4.77 23.29 -1.16
C GLU A 273 -3.42 23.23 -0.42
N GLY A 274 -2.54 22.40 -0.89
CA GLY A 274 -1.13 22.54 -0.54
C GLY A 274 -0.23 21.65 -1.37
N HIS A 275 0.34 22.23 -2.40
CA HIS A 275 1.50 21.88 -3.21
C HIS A 275 1.20 21.77 -4.72
N ALA A 276 0.70 22.88 -5.29
CA ALA A 276 1.01 23.24 -6.65
C ALA A 276 2.18 24.23 -6.58
N GLY A 277 3.38 23.76 -6.81
CA GLY A 277 4.59 24.55 -6.92
C GLY A 277 5.59 23.81 -7.75
#